data_3e342a33116eac1c82dc77aadb9a8da0
#
_entry.id   3e342a33116eac1c82dc77aadb9a8da0
#
_cell.length_a   1.000
_cell.length_b   1.000
_cell.length_c   1.000
_cell.angle_alpha   90.00
_cell.angle_beta   90.00
_cell.angle_gamma   90.00
#
_symmetry.space_group_name_H-M   'P 1'
#
loop_
_entity.id
_entity.type
_entity.pdbx_description
1 polymer ?
#
loop_
_entity_poly.entity_id
_entity_poly.type
_entity_poly.pdbx_seq_one_letter_code
_entity_poly.pdbx_strand_id
1 'polypeptide(L)'
;MSLSKEQVMLEYVKCMKDTPYALRTYLQTYDNTVSKYVPLELFPDQISLLNDYEEHNENIALKYRQAGVSTVTAAWVSKKLAFAKKTKPEKILIIANKLDTSQEMANKIRSFITQWPAWVGINFAKEKDSQKHFKLNNGCEVKAVATSTDALRGFTPTILIFDEAAFIEADNDFWAACMASLSTGGKVIVVSTPNGFDPIYYEIYDQALRNLNDFKISEMFWYRDPRYTKDLYLVKTTDIIHYLLNKQDYKPEDIISWENIPFHERDYVKLKDIMSQGYKPSSDWFEKMVKKLKYDKRKVSQELECNFLGSGDNVFDPKMLQVVKENNIKDPENRMIGNSLWIWKEPVMGHKYVMGVDVSRGDSEDFSSFQIIDFDEREQVAEFVAKLPPDTMAEVCYKWGMMYNCLIVVDITGGMGVSTSRKLQEMGYKNLYVDGLDVTNKWKY
;
A
#
# COMPACT_ATOMS: atom_id res chain seq x y z
N MET A 1 -17.60 31.78 -31.83
CA MET A 1 -18.78 31.30 -32.59
C MET A 1 -19.56 30.35 -31.67
N SER A 2 -20.86 30.59 -31.53
CA SER A 2 -21.73 29.67 -30.79
C SER A 2 -21.97 28.40 -31.64
N LEU A 3 -21.78 27.24 -31.09
CA LEU A 3 -22.07 25.97 -31.76
C LEU A 3 -23.58 25.89 -32.07
N SER A 4 -23.94 25.30 -33.22
CA SER A 4 -25.33 24.96 -33.52
C SER A 4 -25.82 23.84 -32.56
N LYS A 5 -27.14 23.63 -32.44
CA LYS A 5 -27.70 22.55 -31.60
C LYS A 5 -27.19 21.18 -32.01
N GLU A 6 -27.04 20.95 -33.33
CA GLU A 6 -26.52 19.69 -33.85
C GLU A 6 -25.04 19.49 -33.51
N GLN A 7 -24.23 20.54 -33.64
CA GLN A 7 -22.82 20.52 -33.25
C GLN A 7 -22.66 20.28 -31.76
N VAL A 8 -23.49 20.89 -30.90
CA VAL A 8 -23.50 20.65 -29.46
C VAL A 8 -23.80 19.17 -29.13
N MET A 9 -24.77 18.58 -29.84
CA MET A 9 -25.13 17.16 -29.61
C MET A 9 -23.99 16.21 -30.01
N LEU A 10 -23.35 16.45 -31.15
CA LEU A 10 -22.19 15.68 -31.59
C LEU A 10 -21.02 15.82 -30.62
N GLU A 11 -20.74 17.02 -30.15
CA GLU A 11 -19.68 17.30 -29.20
C GLU A 11 -19.96 16.67 -27.85
N TYR A 12 -21.22 16.72 -27.38
CA TYR A 12 -21.65 16.03 -26.16
C TYR A 12 -21.38 14.51 -26.22
N VAL A 13 -21.77 13.86 -27.34
CA VAL A 13 -21.56 12.44 -27.54
C VAL A 13 -20.06 12.10 -27.61
N LYS A 14 -19.26 12.95 -28.26
CA LYS A 14 -17.81 12.78 -28.35
C LYS A 14 -17.17 12.85 -26.97
N CYS A 15 -17.51 13.85 -26.18
CA CYS A 15 -17.02 14.00 -24.79
C CYS A 15 -17.41 12.84 -23.89
N MET A 16 -18.60 12.27 -24.08
CA MET A 16 -19.03 11.09 -23.32
C MET A 16 -18.18 9.86 -23.64
N LYS A 17 -17.86 9.64 -24.92
CA LYS A 17 -17.16 8.44 -25.39
C LYS A 17 -15.64 8.50 -25.22
N ASP A 18 -15.06 9.69 -25.35
CA ASP A 18 -13.61 9.91 -25.33
C ASP A 18 -13.23 10.80 -24.14
N THR A 19 -12.85 10.15 -23.04
CA THR A 19 -12.45 10.85 -21.82
C THR A 19 -11.20 11.70 -22.02
N PRO A 20 -10.09 11.19 -22.57
CA PRO A 20 -8.91 12.01 -22.85
C PRO A 20 -9.21 13.24 -23.72
N TYR A 21 -10.01 13.09 -24.76
CA TYR A 21 -10.42 14.20 -25.59
C TYR A 21 -11.18 15.28 -24.79
N ALA A 22 -12.19 14.88 -24.04
CA ALA A 22 -13.00 15.79 -23.25
C ALA A 22 -12.18 16.60 -22.25
N LEU A 23 -11.27 15.93 -21.53
CA LEU A 23 -10.43 16.58 -20.53
C LEU A 23 -9.43 17.55 -21.17
N ARG A 24 -8.74 17.14 -22.24
CA ARG A 24 -7.76 18.00 -22.95
C ARG A 24 -8.41 19.22 -23.60
N THR A 25 -9.62 19.05 -24.10
CA THR A 25 -10.31 20.13 -24.86
C THR A 25 -10.86 21.22 -23.93
N TYR A 26 -11.37 20.85 -22.75
CA TYR A 26 -12.15 21.78 -21.95
C TYR A 26 -11.52 22.15 -20.62
N LEU A 27 -10.54 21.37 -20.13
CA LEU A 27 -10.00 21.59 -18.80
C LEU A 27 -8.59 22.18 -18.83
N GLN A 28 -8.33 23.01 -17.84
CA GLN A 28 -7.03 23.63 -17.58
C GLN A 28 -6.60 23.33 -16.16
N THR A 29 -5.31 23.14 -15.96
CA THR A 29 -4.68 22.99 -14.64
C THR A 29 -3.75 24.15 -14.35
N TYR A 30 -3.57 24.48 -13.08
CA TYR A 30 -2.60 25.49 -12.69
C TYR A 30 -1.19 24.90 -12.69
N ASP A 31 -0.31 25.49 -13.49
CA ASP A 31 1.11 25.13 -13.54
C ASP A 31 1.92 26.12 -12.69
N ASN A 32 2.47 25.61 -11.59
CA ASN A 32 3.29 26.39 -10.66
C ASN A 32 4.60 26.90 -11.29
N THR A 33 5.09 26.24 -12.34
CA THR A 33 6.37 26.60 -12.99
C THR A 33 6.24 27.91 -13.75
N VAL A 34 5.09 28.11 -14.39
CA VAL A 34 4.78 29.30 -15.16
C VAL A 34 3.72 30.18 -14.49
N SER A 35 3.27 29.80 -13.29
CA SER A 35 2.29 30.56 -12.48
C SER A 35 1.02 30.95 -13.22
N LYS A 36 0.50 30.06 -14.06
CA LYS A 36 -0.73 30.28 -14.85
C LYS A 36 -1.51 29.00 -15.10
N TYR A 37 -2.77 29.15 -15.51
CA TYR A 37 -3.56 28.05 -16.04
C TYR A 37 -3.09 27.67 -17.45
N VAL A 38 -2.85 26.37 -17.64
CA VAL A 38 -2.46 25.76 -18.91
C VAL A 38 -3.45 24.66 -19.28
N PRO A 39 -3.64 24.33 -20.57
CA PRO A 39 -4.43 23.18 -20.97
C PRO A 39 -4.00 21.90 -20.23
N LEU A 40 -4.96 21.07 -19.84
CA LEU A 40 -4.67 19.81 -19.18
C LEU A 40 -4.05 18.84 -20.18
N GLU A 41 -2.73 18.75 -20.19
CA GLU A 41 -2.00 17.72 -20.94
C GLU A 41 -2.05 16.39 -20.19
N LEU A 42 -2.32 15.32 -20.94
CA LEU A 42 -2.35 13.96 -20.41
C LEU A 42 -1.19 13.15 -20.99
N PHE A 43 -0.43 12.53 -20.12
CA PHE A 43 0.67 11.64 -20.50
C PHE A 43 0.18 10.21 -20.70
N PRO A 44 0.95 9.35 -21.41
CA PRO A 44 0.52 7.99 -21.75
C PRO A 44 0.00 7.17 -20.55
N ASP A 45 0.72 7.17 -19.43
CA ASP A 45 0.30 6.44 -18.23
C ASP A 45 -0.98 7.01 -17.61
N GLN A 46 -1.19 8.32 -17.68
CA GLN A 46 -2.43 8.96 -17.22
C GLN A 46 -3.61 8.61 -18.13
N ILE A 47 -3.38 8.47 -19.44
CA ILE A 47 -4.41 8.01 -20.38
C ILE A 47 -4.77 6.55 -20.08
N SER A 48 -3.78 5.70 -19.84
CA SER A 48 -4.01 4.31 -19.45
C SER A 48 -4.83 4.23 -18.15
N LEU A 49 -4.47 5.01 -17.13
CA LEU A 49 -5.21 5.12 -15.88
C LEU A 49 -6.68 5.52 -16.09
N LEU A 50 -6.93 6.50 -16.96
CA LEU A 50 -8.30 6.95 -17.28
C LEU A 50 -9.11 5.84 -17.95
N ASN A 51 -8.50 5.04 -18.82
CA ASN A 51 -9.14 3.88 -19.44
C ASN A 51 -9.44 2.80 -18.40
N ASP A 52 -8.49 2.50 -17.49
CA ASP A 52 -8.71 1.57 -16.38
C ASP A 52 -9.89 2.04 -15.50
N TYR A 53 -10.01 3.34 -15.21
CA TYR A 53 -11.15 3.90 -14.47
C TYR A 53 -12.51 3.74 -15.21
N GLU A 54 -12.52 3.77 -16.52
CA GLU A 54 -13.77 3.53 -17.28
C GLU A 54 -14.13 2.04 -17.33
N GLU A 55 -13.16 1.17 -17.49
CA GLU A 55 -13.34 -0.26 -17.75
C GLU A 55 -13.52 -1.10 -16.47
N HIS A 56 -12.85 -0.74 -15.36
CA HIS A 56 -12.82 -1.52 -14.13
C HIS A 56 -13.52 -0.81 -12.97
N ASN A 57 -14.19 -1.57 -12.09
CA ASN A 57 -14.84 -1.02 -10.91
C ASN A 57 -13.88 -0.86 -9.73
N GLU A 58 -12.88 -1.72 -9.63
CA GLU A 58 -11.87 -1.70 -8.57
C GLU A 58 -10.52 -1.32 -9.17
N ASN A 59 -9.95 -0.20 -8.71
CA ASN A 59 -8.72 0.35 -9.27
C ASN A 59 -7.73 0.73 -8.16
N ILE A 60 -6.47 0.32 -8.31
CA ILE A 60 -5.39 0.71 -7.43
C ILE A 60 -4.25 1.32 -8.25
N ALA A 61 -3.81 2.53 -7.88
CA ALA A 61 -2.75 3.25 -8.57
C ALA A 61 -1.54 3.46 -7.66
N LEU A 62 -0.42 2.83 -8.02
CA LEU A 62 0.90 3.09 -7.44
C LEU A 62 1.56 4.21 -8.21
N LYS A 63 1.94 5.27 -7.53
CA LYS A 63 2.50 6.45 -8.17
C LYS A 63 3.76 6.96 -7.49
N TYR A 64 4.67 7.56 -8.25
CA TYR A 64 5.68 8.45 -7.69
C TYR A 64 5.05 9.83 -7.33
N ARG A 65 5.71 10.59 -6.46
CA ARG A 65 5.23 11.92 -6.10
C ARG A 65 5.24 12.87 -7.30
N GLN A 66 4.18 13.66 -7.45
CA GLN A 66 3.97 14.60 -8.58
C GLN A 66 3.65 13.91 -9.94
N ALA A 67 3.24 12.66 -9.94
CA ALA A 67 2.72 11.98 -11.14
C ALA A 67 1.45 12.61 -11.73
N GLY A 68 0.82 13.55 -11.00
CA GLY A 68 -0.41 14.23 -11.44
C GLY A 68 -1.68 13.39 -11.27
N VAL A 69 -1.63 12.22 -10.65
CA VAL A 69 -2.75 11.28 -10.52
C VAL A 69 -3.96 11.94 -9.84
N SER A 70 -3.79 12.60 -8.69
CA SER A 70 -4.92 13.25 -8.00
C SER A 70 -5.58 14.34 -8.87
N THR A 71 -4.80 15.03 -9.73
CA THR A 71 -5.34 16.02 -10.68
C THR A 71 -6.14 15.36 -11.79
N VAL A 72 -5.60 14.29 -12.39
CA VAL A 72 -6.26 13.55 -13.48
C VAL A 72 -7.50 12.83 -12.95
N THR A 73 -7.45 12.25 -11.74
CA THR A 73 -8.61 11.66 -11.05
C THR A 73 -9.71 12.71 -10.81
N ALA A 74 -9.34 13.89 -10.30
CA ALA A 74 -10.31 14.98 -10.11
C ALA A 74 -10.93 15.46 -11.42
N ALA A 75 -10.16 15.56 -12.50
CA ALA A 75 -10.65 15.90 -13.83
C ALA A 75 -11.63 14.85 -14.36
N TRP A 76 -11.29 13.55 -14.20
CA TRP A 76 -12.15 12.43 -14.56
C TRP A 76 -13.47 12.47 -13.77
N VAL A 77 -13.40 12.66 -12.45
CA VAL A 77 -14.59 12.81 -11.60
C VAL A 77 -15.45 13.98 -12.09
N SER A 78 -14.85 15.13 -12.40
CA SER A 78 -15.60 16.28 -12.91
C SER A 78 -16.38 15.97 -14.19
N LYS A 79 -15.78 15.20 -15.12
CA LYS A 79 -16.46 14.68 -16.32
C LYS A 79 -17.63 13.75 -15.95
N LYS A 80 -17.40 12.78 -15.05
CA LYS A 80 -18.47 11.85 -14.60
C LYS A 80 -19.66 12.61 -14.02
N LEU A 81 -19.40 13.63 -13.20
CA LEU A 81 -20.42 14.49 -12.62
C LEU A 81 -21.13 15.36 -13.65
N ALA A 82 -20.38 15.98 -14.58
CA ALA A 82 -20.92 16.91 -15.58
C ALA A 82 -21.83 16.23 -16.59
N PHE A 83 -21.52 14.99 -16.96
CA PHE A 83 -22.26 14.20 -17.94
C PHE A 83 -23.21 13.16 -17.33
N ALA A 84 -23.35 13.14 -16.00
CA ALA A 84 -24.29 12.23 -15.32
C ALA A 84 -25.74 12.60 -15.61
N LYS A 85 -26.58 11.58 -15.82
CA LYS A 85 -28.02 11.78 -16.01
C LYS A 85 -28.68 12.12 -14.68
N LYS A 86 -29.65 13.05 -14.69
CA LYS A 86 -30.45 13.40 -13.47
C LYS A 86 -31.18 12.18 -12.85
N THR A 87 -31.51 11.19 -13.68
CA THR A 87 -32.16 9.96 -13.22
C THR A 87 -31.20 8.97 -12.56
N LYS A 88 -29.88 9.17 -12.73
CA LYS A 88 -28.81 8.34 -12.13
C LYS A 88 -27.66 9.27 -11.73
N PRO A 89 -27.83 10.06 -10.66
CA PRO A 89 -26.79 10.97 -10.19
C PRO A 89 -25.65 10.21 -9.55
N GLU A 90 -24.42 10.70 -9.74
CA GLU A 90 -23.24 10.17 -9.08
C GLU A 90 -23.05 10.77 -7.69
N LYS A 91 -22.64 9.94 -6.73
CA LYS A 91 -22.30 10.34 -5.37
C LYS A 91 -20.84 9.95 -5.10
N ILE A 92 -19.99 10.95 -4.94
CA ILE A 92 -18.55 10.76 -4.76
C ILE A 92 -18.21 10.93 -3.29
N LEU A 93 -17.53 9.94 -2.71
CA LEU A 93 -16.93 10.06 -1.39
C LEU A 93 -15.40 10.03 -1.53
N ILE A 94 -14.74 11.05 -1.00
CA ILE A 94 -13.29 11.17 -1.00
C ILE A 94 -12.80 10.99 0.43
N ILE A 95 -11.93 10.04 0.65
CA ILE A 95 -11.32 9.71 1.94
C ILE A 95 -9.80 9.89 1.84
N ALA A 96 -9.22 10.53 2.84
CA ALA A 96 -7.78 10.63 3.01
C ALA A 96 -7.45 10.60 4.51
N ASN A 97 -6.18 10.40 4.85
CA ASN A 97 -5.71 10.44 6.25
C ASN A 97 -6.09 11.76 6.95
N LYS A 98 -5.97 12.89 6.22
CA LYS A 98 -6.33 14.22 6.74
C LYS A 98 -7.47 14.83 5.92
N LEU A 99 -8.35 15.57 6.62
CA LEU A 99 -9.45 16.27 5.98
C LEU A 99 -8.96 17.26 4.91
N ASP A 100 -7.85 17.97 5.16
CA ASP A 100 -7.29 18.93 4.21
C ASP A 100 -6.92 18.27 2.87
N THR A 101 -6.34 17.06 2.91
CA THR A 101 -5.98 16.30 1.70
C THR A 101 -7.22 15.91 0.88
N SER A 102 -8.27 15.40 1.53
CA SER A 102 -9.52 15.07 0.82
C SER A 102 -10.22 16.32 0.30
N GLN A 103 -10.17 17.45 1.03
CA GLN A 103 -10.69 18.75 0.59
C GLN A 103 -9.93 19.32 -0.60
N GLU A 104 -8.59 19.16 -0.67
CA GLU A 104 -7.82 19.58 -1.84
C GLU A 104 -8.30 18.88 -3.12
N MET A 105 -8.56 17.57 -3.06
CA MET A 105 -9.12 16.84 -4.19
C MET A 105 -10.54 17.35 -4.53
N ALA A 106 -11.40 17.57 -3.54
CA ALA A 106 -12.74 18.13 -3.75
C ALA A 106 -12.68 19.52 -4.39
N ASN A 107 -11.73 20.38 -3.98
CA ASN A 107 -11.50 21.70 -4.57
C ASN A 107 -11.01 21.62 -6.02
N LYS A 108 -10.15 20.65 -6.37
CA LYS A 108 -9.75 20.40 -7.75
C LYS A 108 -10.96 20.01 -8.61
N ILE A 109 -11.80 19.08 -8.11
CA ILE A 109 -13.06 18.70 -8.80
C ILE A 109 -13.94 19.92 -9.00
N ARG A 110 -14.12 20.75 -7.97
CA ARG A 110 -14.90 21.98 -8.03
C ARG A 110 -14.35 22.94 -9.09
N SER A 111 -13.03 23.15 -9.13
CA SER A 111 -12.39 23.99 -10.14
C SER A 111 -12.63 23.47 -11.56
N PHE A 112 -12.56 22.17 -11.78
CA PHE A 112 -12.85 21.59 -13.09
C PHE A 112 -14.33 21.67 -13.47
N ILE A 113 -15.25 21.54 -12.52
CA ILE A 113 -16.70 21.71 -12.78
C ILE A 113 -17.01 23.09 -13.36
N THR A 114 -16.35 24.15 -12.90
CA THR A 114 -16.57 25.52 -13.40
C THR A 114 -16.02 25.76 -14.80
N GLN A 115 -15.20 24.87 -15.33
CA GLN A 115 -14.57 25.01 -16.64
C GLN A 115 -15.39 24.39 -17.79
N TRP A 116 -16.34 23.50 -17.44
CA TRP A 116 -17.18 22.91 -18.49
C TRP A 116 -18.00 23.95 -19.21
N PRO A 117 -18.12 23.84 -20.55
CA PRO A 117 -18.86 24.82 -21.34
C PRO A 117 -20.33 24.96 -20.90
N ALA A 118 -20.91 26.14 -21.09
CA ALA A 118 -22.29 26.44 -20.71
C ALA A 118 -23.32 25.47 -21.32
N TRP A 119 -23.02 24.88 -22.48
CA TRP A 119 -23.92 23.91 -23.10
C TRP A 119 -24.01 22.57 -22.34
N VAL A 120 -23.06 22.25 -21.47
CA VAL A 120 -23.15 21.07 -20.55
C VAL A 120 -24.23 21.30 -19.50
N GLY A 121 -24.48 22.57 -19.12
CA GLY A 121 -25.55 22.95 -18.21
C GLY A 121 -25.33 22.55 -16.74
N ILE A 122 -24.07 22.29 -16.34
CA ILE A 122 -23.73 21.90 -14.98
C ILE A 122 -23.44 23.12 -14.10
N ASN A 123 -24.05 23.18 -12.91
CA ASN A 123 -23.89 24.24 -11.93
C ASN A 123 -23.97 23.73 -10.51
N PHE A 124 -23.45 24.47 -9.55
CA PHE A 124 -23.59 24.17 -8.13
C PHE A 124 -25.03 24.42 -7.64
N ALA A 125 -25.54 23.54 -6.81
CA ALA A 125 -26.82 23.72 -6.13
C ALA A 125 -26.62 24.61 -4.89
N LYS A 126 -27.53 25.57 -4.67
CA LYS A 126 -27.43 26.54 -3.55
C LYS A 126 -27.56 25.90 -2.16
N GLU A 127 -28.20 24.73 -2.06
CA GLU A 127 -28.57 24.09 -0.81
C GLU A 127 -27.41 23.43 -0.06
N LYS A 128 -26.39 22.95 -0.79
CA LYS A 128 -25.17 22.37 -0.26
C LYS A 128 -23.99 22.80 -1.09
N ASP A 129 -23.30 23.82 -0.63
CA ASP A 129 -22.15 24.39 -1.30
C ASP A 129 -21.06 24.77 -0.29
N SER A 130 -20.29 23.79 0.18
CA SER A 130 -19.14 24.00 1.03
C SER A 130 -17.90 23.35 0.43
N GLN A 131 -16.71 23.70 0.90
CA GLN A 131 -15.45 23.14 0.40
C GLN A 131 -15.36 21.61 0.54
N LYS A 132 -15.98 21.04 1.57
CA LYS A 132 -15.96 19.60 1.87
C LYS A 132 -17.18 18.82 1.39
N HIS A 133 -18.26 19.54 1.02
CA HIS A 133 -19.52 18.89 0.65
C HIS A 133 -20.34 19.82 -0.27
N PHE A 134 -20.54 19.39 -1.51
CA PHE A 134 -21.33 20.16 -2.47
C PHE A 134 -22.20 19.27 -3.34
N LYS A 135 -23.30 19.85 -3.83
CA LYS A 135 -24.22 19.24 -4.78
C LYS A 135 -24.25 20.02 -6.07
N LEU A 136 -24.62 19.33 -7.14
CA LEU A 136 -24.84 19.91 -8.48
C LEU A 136 -26.32 19.87 -8.84
N ASN A 137 -26.68 20.72 -9.82
CA ASN A 137 -28.07 20.89 -10.29
C ASN A 137 -28.66 19.62 -10.96
N ASN A 138 -27.81 18.65 -11.33
CA ASN A 138 -28.23 17.34 -11.84
C ASN A 138 -28.38 16.28 -10.74
N GLY A 139 -28.24 16.63 -9.45
CA GLY A 139 -28.39 15.76 -8.30
C GLY A 139 -27.10 15.06 -7.87
N CYS A 140 -25.99 15.23 -8.63
CA CYS A 140 -24.69 14.69 -8.21
C CYS A 140 -24.19 15.35 -6.94
N GLU A 141 -23.42 14.61 -6.14
CA GLU A 141 -22.96 15.05 -4.83
C GLU A 141 -21.51 14.61 -4.59
N VAL A 142 -20.70 15.50 -4.02
CA VAL A 142 -19.31 15.21 -3.63
C VAL A 142 -19.15 15.50 -2.15
N LYS A 143 -18.59 14.56 -1.39
CA LYS A 143 -18.26 14.68 0.03
C LYS A 143 -16.82 14.30 0.27
N ALA A 144 -16.07 15.15 0.94
CA ALA A 144 -14.69 14.91 1.37
C ALA A 144 -14.64 14.73 2.88
N VAL A 145 -13.96 13.69 3.35
CA VAL A 145 -13.86 13.35 4.77
C VAL A 145 -12.43 12.90 5.11
N ALA A 146 -12.07 13.04 6.38
CA ALA A 146 -10.95 12.31 6.95
C ALA A 146 -11.37 10.87 7.27
N THR A 147 -10.40 10.00 7.45
CA THR A 147 -10.62 8.64 7.94
C THR A 147 -11.30 8.67 9.30
N SER A 148 -12.47 8.07 9.40
CA SER A 148 -13.18 7.85 10.65
C SER A 148 -14.24 6.75 10.47
N THR A 149 -14.58 6.05 11.52
CA THR A 149 -15.65 5.03 11.52
C THR A 149 -17.01 5.61 11.10
N ASP A 150 -17.21 6.91 11.22
CA ASP A 150 -18.45 7.62 10.85
C ASP A 150 -18.41 8.20 9.42
N ALA A 151 -17.30 8.05 8.69
CA ALA A 151 -17.12 8.64 7.37
C ALA A 151 -18.22 8.26 6.37
N LEU A 152 -18.71 7.02 6.47
CA LEU A 152 -19.74 6.45 5.59
C LEU A 152 -21.17 6.66 6.09
N ARG A 153 -21.38 7.06 7.36
CA ARG A 153 -22.74 7.17 7.93
C ARG A 153 -23.60 8.16 7.14
N GLY A 154 -24.75 7.65 6.66
CA GLY A 154 -25.72 8.45 5.92
C GLY A 154 -25.32 8.86 4.52
N PHE A 155 -24.25 8.26 3.94
CA PHE A 155 -23.81 8.52 2.57
C PHE A 155 -23.49 7.20 1.86
N THR A 156 -24.24 6.88 0.80
CA THR A 156 -24.01 5.69 -0.03
C THR A 156 -23.36 6.16 -1.32
N PRO A 157 -22.03 6.01 -1.48
CA PRO A 157 -21.30 6.46 -2.65
C PRO A 157 -21.58 5.57 -3.85
N THR A 158 -21.53 6.16 -5.06
CA THR A 158 -21.38 5.43 -6.33
C THR A 158 -19.92 5.32 -6.73
N ILE A 159 -19.08 6.26 -6.28
CA ILE A 159 -17.63 6.24 -6.45
C ILE A 159 -16.98 6.60 -5.11
N LEU A 160 -16.09 5.73 -4.67
CA LEU A 160 -15.28 5.90 -3.46
C LEU A 160 -13.82 6.09 -3.86
N ILE A 161 -13.20 7.15 -3.35
CA ILE A 161 -11.82 7.50 -3.69
C ILE A 161 -11.01 7.57 -2.39
N PHE A 162 -9.94 6.80 -2.33
CA PHE A 162 -8.92 6.90 -1.29
C PHE A 162 -7.69 7.60 -1.88
N ASP A 163 -7.41 8.81 -1.41
CA ASP A 163 -6.21 9.55 -1.80
C ASP A 163 -5.15 9.46 -0.70
N GLU A 164 -3.90 9.21 -1.09
CA GLU A 164 -2.79 8.89 -0.20
C GLU A 164 -3.10 7.71 0.75
N ALA A 165 -3.64 6.64 0.17
CA ALA A 165 -4.20 5.50 0.90
C ALA A 165 -3.22 4.79 1.82
N ALA A 166 -1.93 4.67 1.45
CA ALA A 166 -0.88 4.05 2.27
C ALA A 166 -0.58 4.81 3.58
N PHE A 167 -1.12 6.02 3.75
CA PHE A 167 -0.98 6.83 4.95
C PHE A 167 -2.25 6.86 5.81
N ILE A 168 -3.27 6.11 5.43
CA ILE A 168 -4.52 5.99 6.17
C ILE A 168 -4.30 5.05 7.34
N GLU A 169 -4.36 5.59 8.55
CA GLU A 169 -4.35 4.82 9.79
C GLU A 169 -5.77 4.29 10.04
N ALA A 170 -6.10 3.14 9.45
CA ALA A 170 -7.39 2.48 9.60
C ALA A 170 -7.19 0.97 9.72
N ASP A 171 -8.15 0.31 10.34
CA ASP A 171 -8.19 -1.13 10.49
C ASP A 171 -8.96 -1.82 9.35
N ASN A 172 -8.93 -3.13 9.35
CA ASN A 172 -9.66 -3.95 8.38
C ASN A 172 -11.16 -3.76 8.47
N ASP A 173 -11.72 -3.40 9.64
CA ASP A 173 -13.15 -3.17 9.82
C ASP A 173 -13.60 -1.91 9.09
N PHE A 174 -12.78 -0.84 9.13
CA PHE A 174 -13.04 0.36 8.34
C PHE A 174 -13.04 0.06 6.84
N TRP A 175 -12.05 -0.70 6.35
CA TRP A 175 -11.98 -1.11 4.95
C TRP A 175 -13.20 -1.95 4.55
N ALA A 176 -13.56 -2.96 5.36
CA ALA A 176 -14.73 -3.81 5.13
C ALA A 176 -16.03 -2.99 5.07
N ALA A 177 -16.20 -2.01 5.97
CA ALA A 177 -17.35 -1.10 5.96
C ALA A 177 -17.40 -0.25 4.68
N CYS A 178 -16.23 0.21 4.19
CA CYS A 178 -16.11 0.95 2.93
C CYS A 178 -16.54 0.08 1.73
N MET A 179 -16.04 -1.15 1.66
CA MET A 179 -16.40 -2.08 0.58
C MET A 179 -17.88 -2.48 0.63
N ALA A 180 -18.42 -2.74 1.82
CA ALA A 180 -19.85 -3.02 2.01
C ALA A 180 -20.74 -1.88 1.49
N SER A 181 -20.30 -0.62 1.60
CA SER A 181 -21.05 0.55 1.10
C SER A 181 -21.21 0.57 -0.43
N LEU A 182 -20.35 -0.17 -1.15
CA LEU A 182 -20.36 -0.33 -2.61
C LEU A 182 -21.06 -1.62 -3.08
N SER A 183 -21.61 -2.43 -2.19
CA SER A 183 -22.20 -3.76 -2.49
C SER A 183 -23.32 -3.72 -3.53
N THR A 184 -23.93 -2.57 -3.79
CA THR A 184 -24.96 -2.39 -4.83
C THR A 184 -24.39 -2.03 -6.21
N GLY A 185 -23.06 -2.12 -6.40
CA GLY A 185 -22.39 -1.84 -7.66
C GLY A 185 -21.85 -0.42 -7.74
N GLY A 186 -20.84 -0.12 -6.96
CA GLY A 186 -20.08 1.14 -7.03
C GLY A 186 -18.68 0.94 -7.59
N LYS A 187 -17.92 2.03 -7.69
CA LYS A 187 -16.52 2.05 -8.11
C LYS A 187 -15.62 2.47 -6.95
N VAL A 188 -14.49 1.79 -6.78
CA VAL A 188 -13.44 2.19 -5.84
C VAL A 188 -12.16 2.54 -6.59
N ILE A 189 -11.52 3.62 -6.16
CA ILE A 189 -10.24 4.10 -6.68
C ILE A 189 -9.32 4.35 -5.49
N VAL A 190 -8.21 3.64 -5.44
CA VAL A 190 -7.22 3.70 -4.37
C VAL A 190 -5.92 4.22 -4.94
N VAL A 191 -5.42 5.36 -4.44
CA VAL A 191 -4.23 6.03 -4.99
C VAL A 191 -3.24 6.34 -3.88
N SER A 192 -1.97 5.96 -4.04
CA SER A 192 -0.90 6.35 -3.11
C SER A 192 0.50 6.28 -3.70
N THR A 193 1.46 6.96 -3.06
CA THR A 193 2.85 6.53 -3.01
C THR A 193 2.97 5.40 -1.97
N PRO A 194 3.99 4.52 -2.02
CA PRO A 194 4.14 3.47 -1.02
C PRO A 194 4.52 4.04 0.36
N ASN A 195 4.16 3.34 1.42
CA ASN A 195 4.54 3.67 2.80
C ASN A 195 4.81 2.38 3.60
N GLY A 196 5.85 1.65 3.21
CA GLY A 196 6.13 0.34 3.80
C GLY A 196 5.08 -0.71 3.45
N PHE A 197 4.95 -1.69 4.32
CA PHE A 197 3.94 -2.76 4.21
C PHE A 197 2.72 -2.38 5.06
N ASP A 198 2.02 -1.32 4.66
CA ASP A 198 0.79 -0.92 5.34
C ASP A 198 -0.33 -1.97 5.17
N PRO A 199 -1.22 -2.10 6.15
CA PRO A 199 -2.19 -3.20 6.19
C PRO A 199 -3.34 -3.07 5.19
N ILE A 200 -3.48 -1.94 4.50
CA ILE A 200 -4.58 -1.71 3.55
C ILE A 200 -4.04 -1.61 2.13
N TYR A 201 -3.30 -0.55 1.82
CA TYR A 201 -2.89 -0.25 0.45
C TYR A 201 -1.91 -1.29 -0.11
N TYR A 202 -0.86 -1.64 0.69
CA TYR A 202 0.09 -2.66 0.28
C TYR A 202 -0.57 -4.03 0.14
N GLU A 203 -1.45 -4.42 1.07
CA GLU A 203 -2.12 -5.72 1.01
C GLU A 203 -3.01 -5.84 -0.22
N ILE A 204 -3.80 -4.80 -0.56
CA ILE A 204 -4.62 -4.76 -1.77
C ILE A 204 -3.74 -4.89 -3.01
N TYR A 205 -2.62 -4.14 -3.05
CA TYR A 205 -1.69 -4.16 -4.17
C TYR A 205 -1.02 -5.52 -4.34
N ASP A 206 -0.52 -6.15 -3.26
CA ASP A 206 0.11 -7.48 -3.29
C ASP A 206 -0.90 -8.56 -3.72
N GLN A 207 -2.12 -8.53 -3.18
CA GLN A 207 -3.19 -9.45 -3.60
C GLN A 207 -3.55 -9.27 -5.08
N ALA A 208 -3.61 -8.03 -5.56
CA ALA A 208 -3.88 -7.75 -6.98
C ALA A 208 -2.76 -8.27 -7.89
N LEU A 209 -1.49 -8.12 -7.50
CA LEU A 209 -0.35 -8.70 -8.21
C LEU A 209 -0.42 -10.22 -8.33
N ARG A 210 -1.01 -10.88 -7.32
CA ARG A 210 -1.20 -12.35 -7.26
C ARG A 210 -2.52 -12.80 -7.86
N ASN A 211 -3.33 -11.91 -8.41
CA ASN A 211 -4.70 -12.17 -8.89
C ASN A 211 -5.61 -12.78 -7.81
N LEU A 212 -5.48 -12.34 -6.57
CA LEU A 212 -6.31 -12.77 -5.42
C LEU A 212 -7.46 -11.82 -5.13
N ASN A 213 -7.52 -10.67 -5.80
CA ASN A 213 -8.63 -9.72 -5.80
C ASN A 213 -8.86 -9.17 -7.21
N ASP A 214 -9.93 -8.40 -7.40
CA ASP A 214 -10.36 -7.86 -8.71
C ASP A 214 -9.80 -6.46 -9.00
N PHE A 215 -8.85 -5.96 -8.20
CA PHE A 215 -8.26 -4.65 -8.40
C PHE A 215 -7.39 -4.59 -9.65
N LYS A 216 -7.73 -3.67 -10.54
CA LYS A 216 -6.87 -3.29 -11.67
C LYS A 216 -5.72 -2.43 -11.18
N ILE A 217 -4.49 -2.88 -11.40
CA ILE A 217 -3.29 -2.15 -11.04
C ILE A 217 -2.90 -1.19 -12.16
N SER A 218 -2.68 0.08 -11.81
CA SER A 218 -2.03 1.09 -12.64
C SER A 218 -0.75 1.56 -11.95
N GLU A 219 0.40 1.39 -12.62
CA GLU A 219 1.69 1.80 -12.08
C GLU A 219 2.22 3.02 -12.83
N MET A 220 2.62 4.05 -12.08
CA MET A 220 3.19 5.27 -12.62
C MET A 220 4.59 5.48 -12.07
N PHE A 221 5.58 5.28 -12.93
CA PHE A 221 6.98 5.48 -12.61
C PHE A 221 7.51 6.74 -13.27
N TRP A 222 8.36 7.51 -12.56
CA TRP A 222 8.92 8.77 -13.07
C TRP A 222 9.72 8.57 -14.38
N TYR A 223 10.37 7.44 -14.54
CA TYR A 223 11.16 7.09 -15.72
C TYR A 223 10.31 6.70 -16.96
N ARG A 224 8.99 6.78 -16.84
CA ARG A 224 8.03 6.67 -17.95
C ARG A 224 7.39 8.01 -18.30
N ASP A 225 7.62 9.01 -17.47
CA ASP A 225 7.04 10.34 -17.67
C ASP A 225 7.91 11.18 -18.62
N PRO A 226 7.39 11.59 -19.78
CA PRO A 226 8.17 12.32 -20.78
C PRO A 226 8.70 13.66 -20.28
N ARG A 227 8.15 14.22 -19.21
CA ARG A 227 8.66 15.46 -18.58
C ARG A 227 10.03 15.29 -17.94
N TYR A 228 10.37 14.05 -17.54
CA TYR A 228 11.51 13.74 -16.66
C TYR A 228 12.55 12.80 -17.30
N THR A 229 12.28 12.36 -18.54
CA THR A 229 13.09 11.35 -19.23
C THR A 229 13.85 11.88 -20.44
N LYS A 230 13.93 13.21 -20.59
CA LYS A 230 14.62 13.84 -21.73
C LYS A 230 16.10 13.46 -21.83
N ASP A 231 16.73 13.27 -20.68
CA ASP A 231 18.14 12.92 -20.50
C ASP A 231 18.30 11.61 -19.72
N LEU A 232 17.36 10.66 -19.93
CA LEU A 232 17.33 9.37 -19.22
C LEU A 232 18.61 8.57 -19.52
N TYR A 233 19.21 8.03 -18.48
CA TYR A 233 20.28 7.06 -18.54
C TYR A 233 20.10 5.99 -17.46
N LEU A 234 20.76 4.85 -17.63
CA LEU A 234 20.71 3.72 -16.71
C LEU A 234 22.10 3.42 -16.18
N VAL A 235 22.20 3.13 -14.90
CA VAL A 235 23.46 2.84 -14.21
C VAL A 235 23.40 1.44 -13.62
N LYS A 236 24.43 0.64 -13.84
CA LYS A 236 24.60 -0.67 -13.24
C LYS A 236 24.95 -0.52 -11.76
N THR A 237 23.94 -0.56 -10.89
CA THR A 237 24.09 -0.37 -9.44
C THR A 237 22.94 -0.99 -8.67
N THR A 238 23.23 -1.47 -7.47
CA THR A 238 22.20 -1.88 -6.50
C THR A 238 21.68 -0.70 -5.67
N ASP A 239 22.45 0.41 -5.59
CA ASP A 239 22.12 1.60 -4.80
C ASP A 239 22.39 2.86 -5.64
N ILE A 240 21.31 3.46 -6.14
CA ILE A 240 21.39 4.67 -6.97
C ILE A 240 21.90 5.87 -6.17
N ILE A 241 21.64 5.94 -4.88
CA ILE A 241 22.12 7.03 -4.02
C ILE A 241 23.62 6.92 -3.83
N HIS A 242 24.15 5.72 -3.64
CA HIS A 242 25.61 5.50 -3.60
C HIS A 242 26.28 5.97 -4.89
N TYR A 243 25.69 5.61 -6.05
CA TYR A 243 26.18 6.11 -7.33
C TYR A 243 26.20 7.65 -7.39
N LEU A 244 25.10 8.31 -7.02
CA LEU A 244 24.99 9.76 -7.10
C LEU A 244 25.99 10.50 -6.20
N LEU A 245 26.39 9.89 -5.08
CA LEU A 245 27.39 10.43 -4.17
C LEU A 245 28.84 10.15 -4.61
N ASN A 246 29.07 9.07 -5.37
CA ASN A 246 30.41 8.55 -5.71
C ASN A 246 30.53 8.24 -7.21
N LYS A 247 30.08 9.18 -8.07
CA LYS A 247 30.06 8.98 -9.54
C LYS A 247 31.44 8.62 -10.12
N GLN A 248 32.52 9.09 -9.49
CA GLN A 248 33.90 8.83 -9.89
C GLN A 248 34.32 7.35 -9.76
N ASP A 249 33.61 6.57 -8.95
CA ASP A 249 33.93 5.15 -8.71
C ASP A 249 33.33 4.23 -9.78
N TYR A 250 32.49 4.80 -10.67
CA TYR A 250 31.80 4.06 -11.72
C TYR A 250 32.45 4.31 -13.08
N LYS A 251 32.51 3.25 -13.88
CA LYS A 251 33.13 3.32 -15.22
C LYS A 251 32.09 3.70 -16.28
N PRO A 252 32.51 4.27 -17.43
CA PRO A 252 31.58 4.57 -18.53
C PRO A 252 30.79 3.36 -19.03
N GLU A 253 31.35 2.14 -18.95
CA GLU A 253 30.70 0.88 -19.30
C GLU A 253 29.55 0.47 -18.38
N ASP A 254 29.52 1.03 -17.16
CA ASP A 254 28.42 0.83 -16.21
C ASP A 254 27.20 1.73 -16.50
N ILE A 255 27.31 2.63 -17.48
CA ILE A 255 26.29 3.63 -17.77
C ILE A 255 25.79 3.47 -19.21
N ILE A 256 24.48 3.32 -19.35
CA ILE A 256 23.81 3.25 -20.65
C ILE A 256 22.99 4.53 -20.82
N SER A 257 23.39 5.41 -21.77
CA SER A 257 22.53 6.53 -22.17
C SER A 257 21.33 5.99 -22.95
N TRP A 258 20.12 6.41 -22.57
CA TRP A 258 18.90 6.03 -23.27
C TRP A 258 18.87 6.50 -24.72
N GLU A 259 19.56 7.60 -25.02
CA GLU A 259 19.72 8.13 -26.38
C GLU A 259 20.58 7.22 -27.29
N ASN A 260 21.42 6.36 -26.70
CA ASN A 260 22.24 5.40 -27.46
C ASN A 260 21.44 4.14 -27.85
N ILE A 261 20.26 3.91 -27.27
CA ILE A 261 19.34 2.85 -27.68
C ILE A 261 18.66 3.28 -28.99
N PRO A 262 18.54 2.40 -30.01
CA PRO A 262 17.84 2.73 -31.25
C PRO A 262 16.40 3.20 -30.97
N PHE A 263 15.96 4.26 -31.64
CA PHE A 263 14.67 4.90 -31.35
C PHE A 263 13.47 3.94 -31.38
N HIS A 264 13.48 2.98 -32.31
CA HIS A 264 12.43 1.95 -32.45
C HIS A 264 12.43 0.90 -31.33
N GLU A 265 13.51 0.84 -30.53
CA GLU A 265 13.64 -0.05 -29.37
C GLU A 265 13.41 0.69 -28.04
N ARG A 266 13.21 2.01 -28.06
CA ARG A 266 13.02 2.84 -26.86
C ARG A 266 11.58 2.72 -26.33
N ASP A 267 11.23 1.56 -25.83
CA ASP A 267 9.94 1.32 -25.18
C ASP A 267 10.12 0.87 -23.72
N TYR A 268 9.00 0.74 -23.04
CA TYR A 268 9.01 0.33 -21.63
C TYR A 268 9.48 -1.12 -21.45
N VAL A 269 9.24 -1.99 -22.43
CA VAL A 269 9.66 -3.40 -22.37
C VAL A 269 11.19 -3.47 -22.36
N LYS A 270 11.84 -2.74 -23.26
CA LYS A 270 13.31 -2.64 -23.32
C LYS A 270 13.89 -2.03 -22.06
N LEU A 271 13.27 -0.97 -21.54
CA LEU A 271 13.70 -0.34 -20.28
C LEU A 271 13.65 -1.33 -19.11
N LYS A 272 12.53 -2.05 -18.98
CA LYS A 272 12.35 -3.08 -17.95
C LYS A 272 13.35 -4.24 -18.09
N ASP A 273 13.63 -4.66 -19.31
CA ASP A 273 14.66 -5.68 -19.61
C ASP A 273 16.03 -5.25 -19.11
N ILE A 274 16.48 -4.03 -19.43
CA ILE A 274 17.77 -3.51 -18.95
C ILE A 274 17.77 -3.38 -17.42
N MET A 275 16.69 -2.90 -16.82
CA MET A 275 16.58 -2.78 -15.37
C MET A 275 16.65 -4.16 -14.67
N SER A 276 16.10 -5.22 -15.27
CA SER A 276 16.18 -6.59 -14.74
C SER A 276 17.61 -7.13 -14.67
N GLN A 277 18.53 -6.54 -15.45
CA GLN A 277 19.96 -6.88 -15.46
C GLN A 277 20.77 -6.11 -14.39
N GLY A 278 20.09 -5.44 -13.46
CA GLY A 278 20.69 -4.71 -12.34
C GLY A 278 21.01 -3.24 -12.63
N TYR A 279 20.41 -2.68 -13.68
CA TYR A 279 20.51 -1.24 -13.96
C TYR A 279 19.40 -0.46 -13.32
N LYS A 280 19.71 0.73 -12.83
CA LYS A 280 18.72 1.68 -12.27
C LYS A 280 18.64 2.94 -13.12
N PRO A 281 17.43 3.46 -13.39
CA PRO A 281 17.24 4.68 -14.17
C PRO A 281 17.63 5.93 -13.37
N SER A 282 18.21 6.91 -14.07
CA SER A 282 18.49 8.24 -13.55
C SER A 282 18.28 9.29 -14.65
N SER A 283 18.12 10.54 -14.25
CA SER A 283 18.02 11.72 -15.11
C SER A 283 18.38 12.97 -14.32
N ASP A 284 18.63 14.09 -14.97
CA ASP A 284 18.86 15.39 -14.33
C ASP A 284 17.73 15.76 -13.34
N TRP A 285 16.49 15.47 -13.71
CA TRP A 285 15.35 15.70 -12.82
C TRP A 285 15.42 14.82 -11.57
N PHE A 286 15.67 13.51 -11.75
CA PHE A 286 15.75 12.55 -10.65
C PHE A 286 16.87 12.93 -9.67
N GLU A 287 18.07 13.24 -10.19
CA GLU A 287 19.21 13.68 -9.38
C GLU A 287 18.89 14.93 -8.53
N LYS A 288 18.24 15.94 -9.16
CA LYS A 288 17.80 17.15 -8.46
C LYS A 288 16.80 16.84 -7.35
N MET A 289 15.90 15.89 -7.59
CA MET A 289 14.91 15.48 -6.57
C MET A 289 15.58 14.70 -5.44
N VAL A 290 16.47 13.76 -5.72
CA VAL A 290 17.26 13.04 -4.69
C VAL A 290 18.03 14.03 -3.82
N LYS A 291 18.68 15.04 -4.41
CA LYS A 291 19.39 16.11 -3.68
C LYS A 291 18.43 16.91 -2.80
N LYS A 292 17.24 17.27 -3.28
CA LYS A 292 16.21 17.95 -2.47
C LYS A 292 15.72 17.09 -1.30
N LEU A 293 15.67 15.79 -1.47
CA LEU A 293 15.36 14.81 -0.42
C LEU A 293 16.57 14.50 0.48
N LYS A 294 17.68 15.24 0.34
CA LYS A 294 18.92 15.12 1.14
C LYS A 294 19.51 13.71 1.10
N TYR A 295 19.38 13.00 -0.03
CA TYR A 295 19.83 11.61 -0.20
C TYR A 295 19.22 10.62 0.81
N ASP A 296 18.07 10.95 1.39
CA ASP A 296 17.35 10.09 2.33
C ASP A 296 16.79 8.88 1.55
N LYS A 297 17.37 7.70 1.80
CA LYS A 297 17.02 6.45 1.10
C LYS A 297 15.54 6.11 1.19
N ARG A 298 14.95 6.27 2.37
CA ARG A 298 13.54 6.00 2.60
C ARG A 298 12.66 6.92 1.77
N LYS A 299 12.92 8.23 1.83
CA LYS A 299 12.14 9.21 1.06
C LYS A 299 12.30 9.04 -0.45
N VAL A 300 13.50 8.71 -0.93
CA VAL A 300 13.73 8.42 -2.35
C VAL A 300 12.94 7.18 -2.77
N SER A 301 13.00 6.11 -1.98
CA SER A 301 12.22 4.89 -2.25
C SER A 301 10.71 5.14 -2.25
N GLN A 302 10.22 5.94 -1.30
CA GLN A 302 8.80 6.28 -1.15
C GLN A 302 8.31 7.22 -2.26
N GLU A 303 9.01 8.33 -2.47
CA GLU A 303 8.52 9.45 -3.25
C GLU A 303 8.85 9.33 -4.75
N LEU A 304 9.94 8.61 -5.09
CA LEU A 304 10.44 8.52 -6.46
C LEU A 304 10.44 7.10 -7.01
N GLU A 305 10.98 6.12 -6.27
CA GLU A 305 11.18 4.77 -6.80
C GLU A 305 9.92 3.88 -6.71
N CYS A 306 8.86 4.30 -6.03
CA CYS A 306 7.66 3.49 -5.77
C CYS A 306 7.98 2.14 -5.11
N ASN A 307 8.96 2.13 -4.19
CA ASN A 307 9.45 0.91 -3.57
C ASN A 307 8.90 0.74 -2.16
N PHE A 308 8.01 -0.23 -1.97
CA PHE A 308 7.41 -0.55 -0.66
C PHE A 308 8.46 -0.94 0.38
N LEU A 309 9.41 -1.81 0.01
CA LEU A 309 10.46 -2.28 0.93
C LEU A 309 11.30 -1.14 1.51
N GLY A 310 11.69 -0.17 0.66
CA GLY A 310 12.54 0.94 1.06
C GLY A 310 11.79 2.09 1.72
N SER A 311 10.46 2.11 1.70
CA SER A 311 9.65 3.26 2.13
C SER A 311 9.16 3.18 3.58
N GLY A 312 9.25 2.00 4.24
CA GLY A 312 8.78 1.79 5.62
C GLY A 312 9.78 2.20 6.70
N ASP A 313 9.27 2.44 7.93
CA ASP A 313 10.07 2.59 9.15
C ASP A 313 10.45 1.20 9.70
N ASN A 314 11.33 0.50 9.02
CA ASN A 314 11.76 -0.82 9.44
C ASN A 314 12.99 -0.74 10.35
N VAL A 315 12.95 -1.45 11.48
CA VAL A 315 14.09 -1.61 12.38
C VAL A 315 15.21 -2.41 11.69
N PHE A 316 14.84 -3.36 10.84
CA PHE A 316 15.76 -4.18 10.07
C PHE A 316 15.78 -3.76 8.59
N ASP A 317 16.91 -3.94 7.92
CA ASP A 317 17.02 -3.73 6.47
C ASP A 317 16.01 -4.64 5.74
N PRO A 318 15.05 -4.08 4.99
CA PRO A 318 14.04 -4.87 4.29
C PRO A 318 14.60 -5.90 3.31
N LYS A 319 15.76 -5.62 2.69
CA LYS A 319 16.43 -6.58 1.81
C LYS A 319 16.93 -7.80 2.58
N MET A 320 17.46 -7.57 3.79
CA MET A 320 17.87 -8.67 4.66
C MET A 320 16.66 -9.49 5.12
N LEU A 321 15.53 -8.85 5.45
CA LEU A 321 14.28 -9.54 5.77
C LEU A 321 13.77 -10.38 4.60
N GLN A 322 13.88 -9.86 3.38
CA GLN A 322 13.48 -10.63 2.19
C GLN A 322 14.39 -11.84 1.97
N VAL A 323 15.71 -11.68 2.11
CA VAL A 323 16.68 -12.80 2.04
C VAL A 323 16.37 -13.85 3.11
N VAL A 324 16.06 -13.41 4.33
CA VAL A 324 15.66 -14.33 5.42
C VAL A 324 14.36 -15.05 5.05
N LYS A 325 13.37 -14.33 4.54
CA LYS A 325 12.08 -14.91 4.13
C LYS A 325 12.26 -15.97 3.04
N GLU A 326 13.04 -15.70 2.01
CA GLU A 326 13.24 -16.60 0.87
C GLU A 326 14.07 -17.84 1.22
N ASN A 327 15.06 -17.69 2.12
CA ASN A 327 16.00 -18.77 2.42
C ASN A 327 15.68 -19.54 3.70
N ASN A 328 15.01 -18.94 4.67
CA ASN A 328 14.88 -19.50 6.02
C ASN A 328 13.42 -19.84 6.39
N ILE A 329 12.40 -19.26 5.74
CA ILE A 329 11.01 -19.64 6.01
C ILE A 329 10.68 -20.89 5.21
N LYS A 330 10.28 -21.94 5.94
CA LYS A 330 9.89 -23.24 5.37
C LYS A 330 8.50 -23.60 5.87
N ASP A 331 7.75 -24.32 5.08
CA ASP A 331 6.50 -24.93 5.55
C ASP A 331 6.79 -25.97 6.64
N PRO A 332 5.96 -26.06 7.69
CA PRO A 332 6.11 -27.09 8.71
C PRO A 332 5.85 -28.49 8.13
N GLU A 333 6.59 -29.49 8.62
CA GLU A 333 6.39 -30.90 8.24
C GLU A 333 5.03 -31.42 8.74
N ASN A 334 4.62 -30.98 9.93
CA ASN A 334 3.37 -31.39 10.56
C ASN A 334 2.58 -30.19 11.10
N ARG A 335 1.25 -30.25 10.96
CA ARG A 335 0.31 -29.30 11.54
C ARG A 335 -0.70 -30.07 12.38
N MET A 336 -0.83 -29.70 13.64
CA MET A 336 -1.66 -30.39 14.62
C MET A 336 -2.57 -29.43 15.39
N ILE A 337 -3.49 -29.96 16.18
CA ILE A 337 -4.41 -29.21 17.06
C ILE A 337 -5.17 -28.12 16.26
N GLY A 338 -5.89 -28.53 15.19
CA GLY A 338 -6.67 -27.60 14.39
C GLY A 338 -5.83 -26.50 13.72
N ASN A 339 -4.59 -26.81 13.35
CA ASN A 339 -3.60 -25.88 12.78
C ASN A 339 -2.98 -24.88 13.78
N SER A 340 -3.19 -25.07 15.07
CA SER A 340 -2.58 -24.21 16.11
C SER A 340 -1.14 -24.61 16.47
N LEU A 341 -0.73 -25.84 16.18
CA LEU A 341 0.62 -26.34 16.41
C LEU A 341 1.29 -26.70 15.09
N TRP A 342 2.43 -26.10 14.85
CA TRP A 342 3.28 -26.35 13.69
C TRP A 342 4.60 -26.98 14.14
N ILE A 343 5.04 -28.04 13.46
CA ILE A 343 6.27 -28.77 13.76
C ILE A 343 7.11 -28.82 12.49
N TRP A 344 8.32 -28.30 12.56
CA TRP A 344 9.32 -28.35 11.47
C TRP A 344 10.29 -29.50 11.63
N LYS A 345 10.59 -29.89 12.87
CA LYS A 345 11.50 -31.00 13.17
C LYS A 345 11.06 -31.73 14.45
N GLU A 346 11.07 -33.03 14.43
CA GLU A 346 10.90 -33.88 15.63
C GLU A 346 12.14 -33.77 16.55
N PRO A 347 12.00 -34.03 17.89
CA PRO A 347 13.11 -33.91 18.80
C PRO A 347 14.22 -34.90 18.50
N VAL A 348 15.46 -34.42 18.50
CA VAL A 348 16.68 -35.23 18.32
C VAL A 348 17.30 -35.53 19.67
N MET A 349 17.64 -36.80 19.89
CA MET A 349 18.23 -37.24 21.16
C MET A 349 19.59 -36.56 21.40
N GLY A 350 19.73 -35.95 22.56
CA GLY A 350 20.96 -35.26 22.96
C GLY A 350 21.01 -33.76 22.64
N HIS A 351 20.07 -33.25 21.84
CA HIS A 351 19.95 -31.82 21.60
C HIS A 351 19.31 -31.08 22.78
N LYS A 352 19.62 -29.80 22.91
CA LYS A 352 19.07 -28.89 23.92
C LYS A 352 18.00 -28.01 23.30
N TYR A 353 16.83 -28.00 23.94
CA TYR A 353 15.70 -27.21 23.47
C TYR A 353 15.30 -26.15 24.48
N VAL A 354 14.92 -24.99 23.99
CA VAL A 354 14.35 -23.88 24.78
C VAL A 354 12.95 -23.58 24.25
N MET A 355 11.98 -23.53 25.16
CA MET A 355 10.61 -23.12 24.86
C MET A 355 10.38 -21.75 25.47
N GLY A 356 10.19 -20.72 24.64
CA GLY A 356 9.73 -19.39 25.06
C GLY A 356 8.21 -19.36 25.02
N VAL A 357 7.57 -18.86 26.10
CA VAL A 357 6.11 -18.89 26.28
C VAL A 357 5.60 -17.48 26.58
N ASP A 358 4.65 -17.00 25.77
CA ASP A 358 3.87 -15.80 26.00
C ASP A 358 2.41 -16.19 26.27
N VAL A 359 1.79 -15.59 27.31
CA VAL A 359 0.49 -16.04 27.83
C VAL A 359 -0.53 -14.91 27.86
N SER A 360 -1.65 -15.11 27.17
CA SER A 360 -2.82 -14.24 27.22
C SER A 360 -3.89 -14.77 28.20
N ARG A 361 -4.96 -13.99 28.38
CA ARG A 361 -6.14 -14.43 29.18
C ARG A 361 -6.95 -15.53 28.51
N GLY A 362 -6.88 -15.65 27.18
CA GLY A 362 -7.69 -16.58 26.41
C GLY A 362 -9.12 -16.12 26.10
N ASP A 363 -9.58 -15.03 26.69
CA ASP A 363 -10.92 -14.43 26.51
C ASP A 363 -10.91 -13.08 25.75
N SER A 364 -9.71 -12.60 25.38
CA SER A 364 -9.48 -11.34 24.66
C SER A 364 -9.14 -11.59 23.19
N GLU A 365 -8.76 -10.54 22.46
CA GLU A 365 -8.23 -10.67 21.10
C GLU A 365 -6.84 -11.28 21.04
N ASP A 366 -6.09 -11.26 22.15
CA ASP A 366 -4.71 -11.74 22.24
C ASP A 366 -4.63 -13.27 22.28
N PHE A 367 -3.55 -13.79 21.71
CA PHE A 367 -3.25 -15.23 21.68
C PHE A 367 -2.18 -15.59 22.71
N SER A 368 -2.27 -16.81 23.26
CA SER A 368 -1.16 -17.47 23.94
C SER A 368 -0.30 -18.20 22.92
N SER A 369 1.02 -18.14 23.07
CA SER A 369 1.93 -18.76 22.13
C SER A 369 3.14 -19.38 22.82
N PHE A 370 3.76 -20.37 22.15
CA PHE A 370 5.14 -20.78 22.44
C PHE A 370 5.91 -21.04 21.16
N GLN A 371 7.25 -20.85 21.22
CA GLN A 371 8.20 -21.32 20.23
C GLN A 371 9.20 -22.26 20.86
N ILE A 372 9.51 -23.39 20.20
CA ILE A 372 10.58 -24.28 20.59
C ILE A 372 11.75 -24.10 19.64
N ILE A 373 12.91 -23.81 20.21
CA ILE A 373 14.16 -23.59 19.48
C ILE A 373 15.13 -24.72 19.84
N ASP A 374 15.67 -25.39 18.82
CA ASP A 374 16.85 -26.21 18.96
C ASP A 374 18.05 -25.29 19.19
N PHE A 375 18.62 -25.34 20.41
CA PHE A 375 19.70 -24.44 20.79
C PHE A 375 21.03 -24.81 20.12
N ASP A 376 21.23 -26.09 19.82
CA ASP A 376 22.45 -26.56 19.18
C ASP A 376 22.50 -26.22 17.70
N GLU A 377 21.38 -26.39 16.99
CA GLU A 377 21.24 -26.04 15.56
C GLU A 377 20.81 -24.58 15.31
N ARG A 378 20.35 -23.87 16.35
CA ARG A 378 19.80 -22.47 16.27
C ARG A 378 18.64 -22.34 15.31
N GLU A 379 17.75 -23.31 15.28
CA GLU A 379 16.57 -23.36 14.43
C GLU A 379 15.29 -23.43 15.25
N GLN A 380 14.22 -22.82 14.78
CA GLN A 380 12.88 -23.03 15.30
C GLN A 380 12.37 -24.39 14.83
N VAL A 381 11.97 -25.25 15.78
CA VAL A 381 11.51 -26.60 15.47
C VAL A 381 10.04 -26.84 15.71
N ALA A 382 9.39 -26.02 16.55
CA ALA A 382 7.95 -26.03 16.74
C ALA A 382 7.41 -24.67 17.16
N GLU A 383 6.14 -24.43 16.86
CA GLU A 383 5.39 -23.24 17.24
C GLU A 383 3.95 -23.62 17.60
N PHE A 384 3.41 -22.95 18.60
CA PHE A 384 2.00 -23.07 18.97
C PHE A 384 1.40 -21.70 19.18
N VAL A 385 0.20 -21.46 18.60
CA VAL A 385 -0.56 -20.22 18.76
C VAL A 385 -2.04 -20.55 18.91
N ALA A 386 -2.65 -20.17 20.04
CA ALA A 386 -4.09 -20.32 20.25
C ALA A 386 -4.64 -19.37 21.30
N LYS A 387 -5.95 -19.14 21.30
CA LYS A 387 -6.65 -18.44 22.38
C LYS A 387 -6.94 -19.42 23.51
N LEU A 388 -6.03 -19.51 24.47
CA LEU A 388 -6.12 -20.42 25.61
C LEU A 388 -5.91 -19.66 26.93
N PRO A 389 -6.69 -20.01 28.00
CA PRO A 389 -6.41 -19.49 29.33
C PRO A 389 -5.10 -20.06 29.89
N PRO A 390 -4.50 -19.37 30.90
CA PRO A 390 -3.18 -19.70 31.43
C PRO A 390 -3.01 -21.17 31.88
N ASP A 391 -4.04 -21.77 32.53
CA ASP A 391 -3.98 -23.15 33.03
C ASP A 391 -3.92 -24.17 31.88
N THR A 392 -4.75 -23.97 30.84
CA THR A 392 -4.75 -24.84 29.65
C THR A 392 -3.43 -24.67 28.87
N MET A 393 -2.92 -23.42 28.79
CA MET A 393 -1.61 -23.17 28.17
C MET A 393 -0.49 -23.91 28.89
N ALA A 394 -0.54 -23.99 30.24
CA ALA A 394 0.43 -24.75 31.01
C ALA A 394 0.41 -26.25 30.65
N GLU A 395 -0.78 -26.85 30.46
CA GLU A 395 -0.91 -28.26 30.07
C GLU A 395 -0.30 -28.53 28.69
N VAL A 396 -0.52 -27.61 27.73
CA VAL A 396 0.08 -27.70 26.39
C VAL A 396 1.61 -27.57 26.49
N CYS A 397 2.09 -26.56 27.23
CA CYS A 397 3.53 -26.37 27.46
C CYS A 397 4.18 -27.59 28.15
N TYR A 398 3.51 -28.18 29.15
CA TYR A 398 3.99 -29.40 29.84
C TYR A 398 4.16 -30.55 28.85
N LYS A 399 3.13 -30.85 28.06
CA LYS A 399 3.16 -31.94 27.07
C LYS A 399 4.31 -31.80 26.07
N TRP A 400 4.43 -30.66 25.44
CA TRP A 400 5.44 -30.43 24.42
C TRP A 400 6.83 -30.18 25.02
N GLY A 401 6.89 -29.55 26.19
CA GLY A 401 8.12 -29.41 26.95
C GLY A 401 8.72 -30.76 27.36
N MET A 402 7.89 -31.71 27.75
CA MET A 402 8.33 -33.09 28.04
C MET A 402 8.80 -33.84 26.79
N MET A 403 8.09 -33.64 25.66
CA MET A 403 8.44 -34.29 24.40
C MET A 403 9.81 -33.86 23.87
N TYR A 404 10.11 -32.57 23.91
CA TYR A 404 11.41 -32.02 23.48
C TYR A 404 12.43 -31.90 24.61
N ASN A 405 12.06 -32.25 25.85
CA ASN A 405 12.88 -32.02 27.03
C ASN A 405 13.40 -30.59 27.18
N CYS A 406 12.48 -29.59 26.95
CA CYS A 406 12.83 -28.18 26.89
C CYS A 406 13.20 -27.56 28.24
N LEU A 407 14.07 -26.56 28.22
CA LEU A 407 14.04 -25.50 29.23
C LEU A 407 12.85 -24.58 28.91
N ILE A 408 11.81 -24.53 29.74
CA ILE A 408 10.66 -23.64 29.54
C ILE A 408 10.94 -22.30 30.21
N VAL A 409 10.80 -21.22 29.41
CA VAL A 409 10.91 -19.83 29.86
C VAL A 409 9.55 -19.16 29.62
N VAL A 410 8.85 -18.79 30.67
CA VAL A 410 7.53 -18.15 30.60
C VAL A 410 7.71 -16.67 30.85
N ASP A 411 7.15 -15.82 29.93
CA ASP A 411 7.06 -14.39 30.19
C ASP A 411 6.01 -14.12 31.27
N ILE A 412 6.45 -13.54 32.37
CA ILE A 412 5.61 -13.19 33.52
C ILE A 412 5.24 -11.70 33.55
N THR A 413 5.68 -10.90 32.56
CA THR A 413 5.39 -9.48 32.43
C THR A 413 3.89 -9.26 32.32
N GLY A 414 3.12 -8.68 32.88
CA GLY A 414 1.65 -8.57 32.73
C GLY A 414 0.82 -9.58 33.54
N GLY A 415 1.47 -10.51 34.26
CA GLY A 415 0.89 -11.33 35.31
C GLY A 415 0.22 -12.63 34.87
N MET A 416 -0.15 -12.81 33.60
CA MET A 416 -0.80 -14.05 33.12
C MET A 416 0.16 -15.25 33.13
N GLY A 417 1.40 -15.05 32.75
CA GLY A 417 2.43 -16.06 32.78
C GLY A 417 2.77 -16.59 34.17
N VAL A 418 2.50 -15.82 35.24
CA VAL A 418 2.67 -16.26 36.63
C VAL A 418 1.78 -17.48 36.92
N SER A 419 0.52 -17.45 36.46
CA SER A 419 -0.42 -18.57 36.64
C SER A 419 0.06 -19.81 35.88
N THR A 420 0.48 -19.65 34.64
CA THR A 420 1.05 -20.75 33.82
C THR A 420 2.32 -21.35 34.46
N SER A 421 3.24 -20.50 34.91
CA SER A 421 4.47 -20.94 35.58
C SER A 421 4.18 -21.72 36.87
N ARG A 422 3.24 -21.25 37.70
CA ARG A 422 2.81 -21.93 38.91
C ARG A 422 2.19 -23.31 38.59
N LYS A 423 1.30 -23.34 37.58
CA LYS A 423 0.67 -24.59 37.14
C LYS A 423 1.69 -25.60 36.63
N LEU A 424 2.69 -25.20 35.87
CA LEU A 424 3.80 -26.06 35.46
C LEU A 424 4.58 -26.65 36.64
N GLN A 425 4.83 -25.85 37.70
CA GLN A 425 5.45 -26.30 38.92
C GLN A 425 4.57 -27.34 39.66
N GLU A 426 3.25 -27.08 39.79
CA GLU A 426 2.29 -28.02 40.39
C GLU A 426 2.24 -29.34 39.62
N MET A 427 2.35 -29.31 38.29
CA MET A 427 2.44 -30.51 37.44
C MET A 427 3.80 -31.21 37.52
N GLY A 428 4.76 -30.65 38.24
CA GLY A 428 6.07 -31.26 38.48
C GLY A 428 7.05 -31.08 37.31
N TYR A 429 6.86 -30.06 36.45
CA TYR A 429 7.81 -29.78 35.39
C TYR A 429 9.15 -29.31 35.98
N LYS A 430 10.24 -30.06 35.72
CA LYS A 430 11.52 -29.84 36.41
C LYS A 430 12.43 -28.81 35.74
N ASN A 431 12.33 -28.67 34.41
CA ASN A 431 13.21 -27.82 33.63
C ASN A 431 12.57 -26.46 33.32
N LEU A 432 12.08 -25.80 34.37
CA LEU A 432 11.47 -24.46 34.28
C LEU A 432 12.49 -23.38 34.66
N TYR A 433 12.62 -22.32 33.84
CA TYR A 433 13.47 -21.19 34.16
C TYR A 433 12.85 -20.38 35.32
N VAL A 434 13.66 -20.04 36.30
CA VAL A 434 13.27 -19.19 37.44
C VAL A 434 14.36 -18.15 37.62
N ASP A 435 13.99 -16.87 37.53
CA ASP A 435 14.90 -15.74 37.70
C ASP A 435 15.48 -15.71 39.14
N GLY A 436 16.78 -15.41 39.26
CA GLY A 436 17.47 -15.33 40.55
C GLY A 436 18.06 -16.65 41.10
N LEU A 437 17.93 -17.78 40.41
CA LEU A 437 18.67 -19.01 40.72
C LEU A 437 19.89 -19.12 39.80
N ASP A 438 21.02 -19.56 40.42
CA ASP A 438 22.30 -19.76 39.73
C ASP A 438 22.15 -20.65 38.49
N VAL A 439 22.25 -20.04 37.31
CA VAL A 439 22.00 -20.67 35.99
C VAL A 439 23.04 -21.77 35.69
N THR A 440 24.18 -21.76 36.39
CA THR A 440 25.31 -22.68 36.16
C THR A 440 25.00 -24.15 36.44
N ASN A 441 23.95 -24.46 37.20
CA ASN A 441 23.59 -25.82 37.56
C ASN A 441 22.43 -26.44 36.77
N LYS A 442 21.76 -25.71 35.88
CA LYS A 442 20.57 -26.19 35.14
C LYS A 442 20.84 -26.94 33.83
N TRP A 443 22.05 -26.87 33.32
CA TRP A 443 22.46 -27.58 32.09
C TRP A 443 23.27 -28.84 32.32
N LYS A 444 23.14 -29.41 33.52
CA LYS A 444 23.76 -30.70 33.81
C LYS A 444 22.79 -31.85 33.53
N TYR A 445 22.52 -32.09 32.23
CA TYR A 445 22.04 -33.41 31.78
C TYR A 445 22.28 -33.57 30.28
#